data_a5d41ef3279d1d07068f77565cad4e3c
#
_entry.id   a5d41ef3279d1d07068f77565cad4e3c
#
_cell.length_a   1.000
_cell.length_b   1.000
_cell.length_c   1.000
_cell.angle_alpha   90.00
_cell.angle_beta   90.00
_cell.angle_gamma   90.00
#
_symmetry.space_group_name_H-M   'P 1'
#
loop_
_entity.id
_entity.type
_entity.pdbx_description
1 polymer ?
#
loop_
_entity_poly.entity_id
_entity_poly.type
_entity_poly.pdbx_seq_one_letter_code
_entity_poly.pdbx_strand_id
1 'polypeptide(L)'
;MHKSSLSPCIHSIMGIEIGDTTKAVQYFLRSALVDLHDNQGNTECGMHAASAGGTWMSVVFGFGGFRVKNNKMTFKPWLPEEWKELQFKLKWRGDDLKVTIRPNEGVFALLSDNQKTEEIVVFDKSYQLESGKETTIPF
;
A
#
# COMPACT_ATOMS: atom_id res chain seq x y z
N MET A 1 -20.50 14.30 -10.23
CA MET A 1 -19.10 13.81 -10.22
C MET A 1 -18.30 14.71 -9.28
N HIS A 2 -17.73 14.15 -8.20
CA HIS A 2 -16.92 14.96 -7.27
C HIS A 2 -15.67 15.46 -7.99
N LYS A 3 -15.47 16.78 -7.99
CA LYS A 3 -14.27 17.44 -8.56
C LYS A 3 -13.09 17.44 -7.56
N SER A 4 -13.17 16.74 -6.44
CA SER A 4 -12.11 16.67 -5.44
C SER A 4 -10.93 15.85 -5.95
N SER A 5 -9.72 16.39 -5.85
CA SER A 5 -8.46 15.66 -6.08
C SER A 5 -8.07 14.75 -4.92
N LEU A 6 -8.66 14.95 -3.73
CA LEU A 6 -8.30 14.23 -2.50
C LEU A 6 -9.11 12.96 -2.28
N SER A 7 -10.35 12.88 -2.79
CA SER A 7 -11.22 11.73 -2.53
C SER A 7 -10.88 10.45 -3.30
N PRO A 8 -10.27 10.47 -4.50
CA PRO A 8 -10.02 9.25 -5.26
C PRO A 8 -9.17 8.21 -4.52
N CYS A 9 -8.12 8.62 -3.81
CA CYS A 9 -7.28 7.70 -3.06
C CYS A 9 -8.07 6.94 -1.96
N ILE A 10 -8.97 7.63 -1.26
CA ILE A 10 -9.82 7.00 -0.24
C ILE A 10 -10.83 6.04 -0.88
N HIS A 11 -11.44 6.44 -2.01
CA HIS A 11 -12.34 5.53 -2.75
C HIS A 11 -11.62 4.30 -3.28
N SER A 12 -10.34 4.42 -3.67
CA SER A 12 -9.51 3.28 -4.06
C SER A 12 -9.34 2.28 -2.89
N ILE A 13 -8.94 2.78 -1.72
CA ILE A 13 -8.77 1.97 -0.51
C ILE A 13 -10.10 1.29 -0.12
N MET A 14 -11.18 2.04 -0.08
CA MET A 14 -12.50 1.52 0.25
C MET A 14 -13.00 0.50 -0.77
N GLY A 15 -12.72 0.72 -2.06
CA GLY A 15 -13.05 -0.24 -3.12
C GLY A 15 -12.43 -1.61 -2.88
N ILE A 16 -11.15 -1.65 -2.47
CA ILE A 16 -10.47 -2.90 -2.12
C ILE A 16 -11.14 -3.55 -0.90
N GLU A 17 -11.41 -2.77 0.15
CA GLU A 17 -12.03 -3.29 1.38
C GLU A 17 -13.41 -3.94 1.14
N ILE A 18 -14.22 -3.40 0.24
CA ILE A 18 -15.56 -3.94 -0.06
C ILE A 18 -15.58 -4.91 -1.26
N GLY A 19 -14.42 -5.19 -1.87
CA GLY A 19 -14.31 -6.09 -3.02
C GLY A 19 -14.71 -5.49 -4.37
N ASP A 20 -14.96 -4.17 -4.48
CA ASP A 20 -15.18 -3.49 -5.76
C ASP A 20 -13.84 -3.12 -6.41
N THR A 21 -13.13 -4.15 -6.84
CA THR A 21 -11.76 -4.04 -7.35
C THR A 21 -11.65 -3.20 -8.62
N THR A 22 -12.69 -3.22 -9.46
CA THR A 22 -12.74 -2.37 -10.67
C THR A 22 -12.71 -0.90 -10.33
N LYS A 23 -13.56 -0.45 -9.39
CA LYS A 23 -13.53 0.94 -8.92
C LYS A 23 -12.26 1.26 -8.15
N ALA A 24 -11.72 0.32 -7.39
CA ALA A 24 -10.46 0.51 -6.68
C ALA A 24 -9.34 0.94 -7.63
N VAL A 25 -9.14 0.21 -8.73
CA VAL A 25 -8.13 0.52 -9.75
C VAL A 25 -8.45 1.83 -10.47
N GLN A 26 -9.71 2.07 -10.86
CA GLN A 26 -10.11 3.31 -11.52
C GLN A 26 -9.80 4.55 -10.66
N TYR A 27 -10.15 4.50 -9.38
CA TYR A 27 -9.87 5.61 -8.46
C TYR A 27 -8.38 5.76 -8.13
N PHE A 28 -7.64 4.66 -8.04
CA PHE A 28 -6.18 4.70 -7.92
C PHE A 28 -5.55 5.44 -9.11
N LEU A 29 -5.87 5.04 -10.34
CA LEU A 29 -5.35 5.69 -11.54
C LEU A 29 -5.76 7.16 -11.62
N ARG A 30 -6.99 7.49 -11.21
CA ARG A 30 -7.43 8.89 -11.15
C ARG A 30 -6.61 9.72 -10.16
N SER A 31 -6.22 9.15 -9.03
CA SER A 31 -5.34 9.82 -8.06
C SER A 31 -3.91 9.94 -8.58
N ALA A 32 -3.36 8.84 -9.09
CA ALA A 32 -1.97 8.76 -9.54
C ALA A 32 -1.67 9.64 -10.77
N LEU A 33 -2.65 9.79 -11.66
CA LEU A 33 -2.50 10.50 -12.92
C LEU A 33 -3.10 11.92 -12.90
N VAL A 34 -3.48 12.45 -11.73
CA VAL A 34 -4.19 13.72 -11.62
C VAL A 34 -3.44 14.87 -12.29
N ASP A 35 -2.15 14.97 -12.05
CA ASP A 35 -1.30 16.02 -12.61
C ASP A 35 -0.72 15.63 -13.99
N LEU A 36 -0.45 14.35 -14.22
CA LEU A 36 0.09 13.88 -15.49
C LEU A 36 -0.89 14.02 -16.66
N HIS A 37 -2.20 13.88 -16.38
CA HIS A 37 -3.25 14.02 -17.37
C HIS A 37 -4.02 15.34 -17.24
N ASP A 38 -3.59 16.24 -16.36
CA ASP A 38 -4.27 17.50 -16.03
C ASP A 38 -5.79 17.32 -15.81
N ASN A 39 -6.15 16.29 -15.08
CA ASN A 39 -7.55 15.88 -14.88
C ASN A 39 -8.44 16.96 -14.24
N GLN A 40 -7.83 17.96 -13.62
CA GLN A 40 -8.51 19.10 -12.99
C GLN A 40 -8.44 20.38 -13.83
N GLY A 41 -7.61 20.42 -14.89
CA GLY A 41 -7.39 21.60 -15.74
C GLY A 41 -6.69 22.74 -15.00
N ASN A 42 -5.79 22.43 -14.06
CA ASN A 42 -5.13 23.42 -13.21
C ASN A 42 -3.71 23.04 -12.78
N THR A 43 -3.04 22.12 -13.49
CA THR A 43 -1.66 21.73 -13.20
C THR A 43 -0.66 22.86 -13.39
N GLU A 44 -0.98 23.87 -14.20
CA GLU A 44 -0.19 25.10 -14.33
C GLU A 44 -0.07 25.89 -13.00
N CYS A 45 -1.03 25.69 -12.07
CA CYS A 45 -1.02 26.30 -10.75
C CYS A 45 -0.14 25.57 -9.75
N GLY A 46 0.42 24.40 -10.12
CA GLY A 46 1.25 23.55 -9.29
C GLY A 46 0.70 22.13 -9.11
N MET A 47 1.53 21.24 -8.55
CA MET A 47 1.16 19.84 -8.34
C MET A 47 0.17 19.65 -7.18
N HIS A 48 -0.68 18.64 -7.29
CA HIS A 48 -1.58 18.21 -6.22
C HIS A 48 -0.83 17.33 -5.18
N ALA A 49 0.02 17.94 -4.35
CA ALA A 49 0.87 17.23 -3.39
C ALA A 49 0.10 16.26 -2.47
N ALA A 50 -1.10 16.66 -2.02
CA ALA A 50 -1.94 15.79 -1.19
C ALA A 50 -2.50 14.58 -1.99
N SER A 51 -2.73 14.71 -3.29
CA SER A 51 -3.10 13.59 -4.15
C SER A 51 -1.94 12.61 -4.35
N ALA A 52 -0.71 13.12 -4.47
CA ALA A 52 0.49 12.29 -4.52
C ALA A 52 0.65 11.46 -3.23
N GLY A 53 0.50 12.10 -2.04
CA GLY A 53 0.46 11.40 -0.76
C GLY A 53 -0.68 10.39 -0.67
N GLY A 54 -1.86 10.74 -1.16
CA GLY A 54 -3.02 9.84 -1.24
C GLY A 54 -2.79 8.64 -2.16
N THR A 55 -2.08 8.82 -3.26
CA THR A 55 -1.67 7.72 -4.15
C THR A 55 -0.78 6.72 -3.40
N TRP A 56 0.21 7.22 -2.66
CA TRP A 56 1.03 6.37 -1.79
C TRP A 56 0.17 5.64 -0.74
N MET A 57 -0.79 6.30 -0.13
CA MET A 57 -1.73 5.66 0.81
C MET A 57 -2.53 4.54 0.12
N SER A 58 -2.98 4.73 -1.13
CA SER A 58 -3.68 3.69 -1.88
C SER A 58 -2.77 2.48 -2.11
N VAL A 59 -1.48 2.69 -2.39
CA VAL A 59 -0.50 1.60 -2.53
C VAL A 59 -0.37 0.83 -1.22
N VAL A 60 -0.09 1.51 -0.12
CA VAL A 60 0.25 0.87 1.15
C VAL A 60 -0.98 0.33 1.87
N PHE A 61 -2.01 1.15 2.04
CA PHE A 61 -3.22 0.76 2.78
C PHE A 61 -4.25 0.04 1.91
N GLY A 62 -4.29 0.35 0.61
CA GLY A 62 -5.17 -0.33 -0.35
C GLY A 62 -4.54 -1.64 -0.80
N PHE A 63 -3.71 -1.59 -1.84
CA PHE A 63 -3.13 -2.78 -2.49
C PHE A 63 -2.24 -3.61 -1.56
N GLY A 64 -1.41 -2.96 -0.72
CA GLY A 64 -0.59 -3.63 0.30
C GLY A 64 -1.39 -4.17 1.48
N GLY A 65 -2.60 -3.67 1.68
CA GLY A 65 -3.51 -4.10 2.76
C GLY A 65 -2.95 -3.86 4.17
N PHE A 66 -2.01 -2.91 4.31
CA PHE A 66 -1.38 -2.63 5.59
C PHE A 66 -2.33 -1.96 6.57
N ARG A 67 -2.38 -2.46 7.80
CA ARG A 67 -3.05 -1.84 8.95
C ARG A 67 -2.22 -2.05 10.21
N VAL A 68 -2.50 -1.24 11.23
CA VAL A 68 -2.00 -1.48 12.59
C VAL A 68 -3.18 -1.89 13.47
N LYS A 69 -3.15 -3.09 14.00
CA LYS A 69 -4.18 -3.61 14.92
C LYS A 69 -3.51 -4.19 16.16
N ASN A 70 -3.98 -3.82 17.33
CA ASN A 70 -3.43 -4.30 18.61
C ASN A 70 -1.90 -4.15 18.69
N ASN A 71 -1.39 -3.01 18.21
CA ASN A 71 0.04 -2.68 18.18
C ASN A 71 0.91 -3.64 17.32
N LYS A 72 0.32 -4.36 16.38
CA LYS A 72 0.97 -5.23 15.40
C LYS A 72 0.70 -4.77 13.98
N MET A 73 1.65 -4.98 13.09
CA MET A 73 1.46 -4.80 11.66
C MET A 73 0.62 -5.93 11.09
N THR A 74 -0.42 -5.59 10.35
CA THR A 74 -1.29 -6.57 9.68
C THR A 74 -1.33 -6.28 8.18
N PHE A 75 -1.38 -7.33 7.37
CA PHE A 75 -1.40 -7.24 5.91
C PHE A 75 -2.49 -8.15 5.34
N LYS A 76 -3.28 -7.60 4.42
CA LYS A 76 -4.23 -8.32 3.56
C LYS A 76 -4.08 -7.80 2.15
N PRO A 77 -2.96 -8.11 1.47
CA PRO A 77 -2.67 -7.55 0.16
C PRO A 77 -3.62 -8.08 -0.90
N TRP A 78 -3.87 -7.24 -1.89
CA TRP A 78 -4.55 -7.60 -3.13
C TRP A 78 -3.87 -6.89 -4.30
N LEU A 79 -3.59 -7.60 -5.39
CA LEU A 79 -3.02 -7.02 -6.62
C LEU A 79 -3.97 -7.18 -7.79
N PRO A 80 -4.08 -6.17 -8.68
CA PRO A 80 -4.67 -6.36 -10.01
C PRO A 80 -3.93 -7.45 -10.79
N GLU A 81 -4.63 -8.19 -11.64
CA GLU A 81 -4.07 -9.29 -12.43
C GLU A 81 -2.88 -8.86 -13.32
N GLU A 82 -2.90 -7.61 -13.79
CA GLU A 82 -1.86 -7.05 -14.63
C GLU A 82 -0.56 -6.70 -13.87
N TRP A 83 -0.63 -6.63 -12.53
CA TRP A 83 0.53 -6.29 -11.71
C TRP A 83 1.30 -7.56 -11.34
N LYS A 84 2.58 -7.56 -11.70
CA LYS A 84 3.47 -8.68 -11.36
C LYS A 84 4.00 -8.58 -9.94
N GLU A 85 4.21 -7.36 -9.48
CA GLU A 85 4.82 -7.08 -8.18
C GLU A 85 4.44 -5.69 -7.71
N LEU A 86 4.26 -5.55 -6.39
CA LEU A 86 4.14 -4.29 -5.69
C LEU A 86 5.20 -4.25 -4.60
N GLN A 87 6.02 -3.19 -4.56
CA GLN A 87 7.06 -3.03 -3.56
C GLN A 87 6.94 -1.67 -2.88
N PHE A 88 7.06 -1.66 -1.55
CA PHE A 88 7.12 -0.43 -0.77
C PHE A 88 7.92 -0.62 0.52
N LYS A 89 8.27 0.49 1.17
CA LYS A 89 8.92 0.52 2.48
C LYS A 89 8.04 1.25 3.49
N LEU A 90 8.09 0.78 4.72
CA LEU A 90 7.45 1.39 5.88
C LEU A 90 8.49 1.67 6.97
N LYS A 91 8.29 2.74 7.73
CA LYS A 91 8.97 2.92 9.03
C LYS A 91 8.12 2.29 10.12
N TRP A 92 8.70 1.38 10.87
CA TRP A 92 8.06 0.75 12.02
C TRP A 92 8.98 0.79 13.23
N ARG A 93 8.58 1.57 14.25
CA ARG A 93 9.34 1.73 15.51
C ARG A 93 10.82 2.07 15.31
N GLY A 94 11.11 2.88 14.30
CA GLY A 94 12.47 3.33 13.97
C GLY A 94 13.19 2.51 12.90
N ASP A 95 12.75 1.28 12.61
CA ASP A 95 13.34 0.44 11.57
C ASP A 95 12.59 0.53 10.25
N ASP A 96 13.23 0.09 9.19
CA ASP A 96 12.60 -0.05 7.89
C ASP A 96 12.06 -1.47 7.71
N LEU A 97 10.81 -1.56 7.27
CA LEU A 97 10.24 -2.79 6.75
C LEU A 97 10.10 -2.67 5.24
N LYS A 98 10.79 -3.49 4.49
CA LYS A 98 10.59 -3.66 3.05
C LYS A 98 9.51 -4.72 2.84
N VAL A 99 8.51 -4.39 2.05
CA VAL A 99 7.40 -5.28 1.68
C VAL A 99 7.39 -5.44 0.18
N THR A 100 7.36 -6.69 -0.29
CA THR A 100 7.22 -7.04 -1.70
C THR A 100 6.04 -8.01 -1.81
N ILE A 101 5.00 -7.63 -2.53
CA ILE A 101 3.80 -8.43 -2.75
C ILE A 101 3.81 -8.92 -4.19
N ARG A 102 3.59 -10.21 -4.39
CA ARG A 102 3.36 -10.88 -5.67
C ARG A 102 2.02 -11.61 -5.66
N PRO A 103 1.49 -12.10 -6.76
CA PRO A 103 0.15 -12.70 -6.82
C PRO A 103 -0.12 -13.80 -5.80
N ASN A 104 0.89 -14.60 -5.42
CA ASN A 104 0.72 -15.76 -4.54
C ASN A 104 1.61 -15.72 -3.30
N GLU A 105 2.33 -14.64 -3.06
CA GLU A 105 3.26 -14.53 -1.94
C GLU A 105 3.55 -13.09 -1.54
N GLY A 106 3.93 -12.90 -0.29
CA GLY A 106 4.53 -11.67 0.23
C GLY A 106 5.92 -11.94 0.76
N VAL A 107 6.89 -11.09 0.43
CA VAL A 107 8.25 -11.11 0.98
C VAL A 107 8.42 -9.91 1.90
N PHE A 108 8.77 -10.17 3.14
CA PHE A 108 8.93 -9.16 4.19
C PHE A 108 10.37 -9.18 4.70
N ALA A 109 11.02 -8.03 4.73
CA ALA A 109 12.37 -7.88 5.25
C ALA A 109 12.44 -6.73 6.26
N LEU A 110 12.74 -7.08 7.52
CA LEU A 110 13.00 -6.11 8.58
C LEU A 110 14.46 -5.66 8.50
N LEU A 111 14.66 -4.39 8.17
CA LEU A 111 15.97 -3.76 8.06
C LEU A 111 16.25 -2.99 9.34
N SER A 112 17.05 -3.56 10.21
CA SER A 112 17.45 -3.00 11.49
C SER A 112 18.94 -3.24 11.73
N ASP A 113 19.59 -2.24 12.33
CA ASP A 113 21.00 -2.36 12.75
C ASP A 113 21.15 -3.27 13.99
N ASN A 114 20.06 -3.55 14.69
CA ASN A 114 20.03 -4.40 15.86
C ASN A 114 19.41 -5.75 15.54
N GLN A 115 19.92 -6.82 16.18
CA GLN A 115 19.25 -8.12 16.15
C GLN A 115 17.94 -8.04 16.93
N LYS A 116 16.82 -8.16 16.21
CA LYS A 116 15.50 -8.22 16.81
C LYS A 116 14.51 -9.00 15.95
N THR A 117 13.39 -9.31 16.55
CA THR A 117 12.25 -9.94 15.89
C THR A 117 11.04 -9.02 16.01
N GLU A 118 10.22 -9.01 14.97
CA GLU A 118 8.90 -8.35 14.95
C GLU A 118 7.84 -9.34 14.49
N GLU A 119 6.70 -9.34 15.17
CA GLU A 119 5.56 -10.15 14.75
C GLU A 119 4.69 -9.36 13.77
N ILE A 120 4.39 -9.97 12.64
CA ILE A 120 3.39 -9.47 11.68
C ILE A 120 2.24 -10.47 11.54
N VAL A 121 1.10 -9.99 11.08
CA VAL A 121 -0.06 -10.83 10.77
C VAL A 121 -0.36 -10.69 9.28
N VAL A 122 -0.40 -11.79 8.55
CA VAL A 122 -0.76 -11.82 7.12
C VAL A 122 -1.95 -12.77 6.94
N PHE A 123 -3.06 -12.27 6.40
CA PHE A 123 -4.32 -13.02 6.28
C PHE A 123 -4.69 -13.76 7.57
N ASP A 124 -4.68 -13.01 8.69
CA ASP A 124 -5.04 -13.46 10.05
C ASP A 124 -4.10 -14.54 10.66
N LYS A 125 -2.94 -14.82 10.02
CA LYS A 125 -1.91 -15.73 10.56
C LYS A 125 -0.69 -14.93 11.00
N SER A 126 -0.13 -15.28 12.17
CA SER A 126 1.06 -14.64 12.74
C SER A 126 2.36 -15.24 12.18
N TYR A 127 3.32 -14.36 11.89
CA TYR A 127 4.66 -14.70 11.42
C TYR A 127 5.70 -13.86 12.16
N GLN A 128 6.88 -14.44 12.41
CA GLN A 128 8.02 -13.73 13.00
C GLN A 128 8.97 -13.28 11.91
N LEU A 129 9.31 -12.00 11.91
CA LEU A 129 10.36 -11.44 11.08
C LEU A 129 11.63 -11.30 11.91
N GLU A 130 12.74 -11.82 11.42
CA GLU A 130 14.06 -11.60 12.00
C GLU A 130 14.79 -10.50 11.22
N SER A 131 15.45 -9.58 11.93
CA SER A 131 16.23 -8.53 11.27
C SER A 131 17.32 -9.11 10.37
N GLY A 132 17.51 -8.51 9.20
CA GLY A 132 18.49 -8.94 8.21
C GLY A 132 18.13 -10.20 7.41
N LYS A 133 16.92 -10.76 7.63
CA LYS A 133 16.42 -11.90 6.85
C LYS A 133 15.16 -11.54 6.07
N GLU A 134 15.01 -12.14 4.90
CA GLU A 134 13.76 -12.11 4.15
C GLU A 134 12.86 -13.27 4.58
N THR A 135 11.60 -12.97 4.84
CA THR A 135 10.58 -13.97 5.18
C THR A 135 9.55 -14.00 4.06
N THR A 136 9.47 -15.12 3.34
CA THR A 136 8.47 -15.35 2.28
C THR A 136 7.25 -16.04 2.88
N ILE A 137 6.07 -15.47 2.64
CA ILE A 137 4.79 -15.94 3.15
C ILE A 137 3.88 -16.21 1.95
N PRO A 138 3.52 -17.47 1.67
CA PRO A 138 2.57 -17.81 0.60
C PRO A 138 1.13 -17.48 1.01
N PHE A 139 0.27 -17.10 0.04
CA PHE A 139 -1.17 -16.85 0.21
C PHE A 139 -1.99 -17.02 -1.07
#